data_6e4d5f497eb09bd0fd1ab80c76ebe305
#
_entry.id   6e4d5f497eb09bd0fd1ab80c76ebe305
#
_cell.length_a   1.000
_cell.length_b   1.000
_cell.length_c   1.000
_cell.angle_alpha   90.00
_cell.angle_beta   90.00
_cell.angle_gamma   90.00
#
_symmetry.space_group_name_H-M   'P 1'
#
loop_
_entity.id
_entity.type
_entity.pdbx_description
1 polymer ?
#
loop_
_entity_poly.entity_id
_entity_poly.type
_entity_poly.pdbx_seq_one_letter_code
_entity_poly.pdbx_strand_id
1 'polypeptide(L)'
;MAADLNAELLSKHVHQWIQLHREEGTRLLQSMVRIPSTQGNEQEVQVLIADKLRGMGLDVDWWEPDGEVLEAHPFFYSPRSRFAGSPNVVGVMKGSGGGRSIILNGHMDVVPEGTREQWRDDPYSGKVENGKLFGRGATDMKGGVVSSLLAVEAIRGLGIKLKGDVIVQSVIEEESGGAGTLATILKGYKADAALIPEPTNLRIFPKQQGSMWFRIEVTGRSAHGGTRYEGVSAIEKSMAVVQHIRELEELRNARVVDPLYAHNPIPIPINIGVIQGGNWPSSVPDTVKLEGRMGVAPEEKLEEAKEEMIRWMERLAEKDPWFEEHPAAVEWFGARWVPGSVDPEHALMGILGQQYREVRREEPVIEASPWGTDGGLLTLLGETPCIVFGPGLTHVAHYPNEHIVLDHMFEAAEMIALTLIHWCGLDGTEVLNDEPASE
;
A
#
# COMPACT_ATOMS: atom_id res chain seq x y z
N MET A 1 -13.18 -17.30 -33.21
CA MET A 1 -12.04 -17.94 -33.91
C MET A 1 -10.91 -16.94 -34.26
N ALA A 2 -11.06 -15.95 -35.13
CA ALA A 2 -9.94 -15.03 -35.45
C ALA A 2 -9.56 -14.12 -34.25
N ALA A 3 -10.53 -13.60 -33.51
CA ALA A 3 -10.27 -12.78 -32.31
C ALA A 3 -9.62 -13.58 -31.18
N ASP A 4 -10.01 -14.82 -30.99
CA ASP A 4 -9.45 -15.71 -29.97
C ASP A 4 -8.02 -16.13 -30.32
N LEU A 5 -7.73 -16.37 -31.61
CA LEU A 5 -6.40 -16.68 -32.10
C LEU A 5 -5.43 -15.49 -31.91
N ASN A 6 -5.91 -14.26 -32.13
CA ASN A 6 -5.13 -13.06 -31.87
C ASN A 6 -4.83 -12.83 -30.38
N ALA A 7 -5.78 -13.15 -29.50
CA ALA A 7 -5.59 -13.02 -28.04
C ALA A 7 -4.55 -14.04 -27.52
N GLU A 8 -4.61 -15.29 -27.98
CA GLU A 8 -3.64 -16.33 -27.61
C GLU A 8 -2.22 -16.01 -28.11
N LEU A 9 -2.10 -15.50 -29.34
CA LEU A 9 -0.81 -15.09 -29.92
C LEU A 9 -0.22 -13.91 -29.13
N LEU A 10 -1.05 -12.95 -28.75
CA LEU A 10 -0.65 -11.79 -27.96
C LEU A 10 -0.14 -12.18 -26.57
N SER A 11 -0.89 -13.06 -25.90
CA SER A 11 -0.47 -13.62 -24.60
C SER A 11 0.87 -14.31 -24.70
N LYS A 12 1.07 -15.13 -25.74
CA LYS A 12 2.35 -15.82 -26.00
C LYS A 12 3.51 -14.83 -26.20
N HIS A 13 3.33 -13.75 -26.98
CA HIS A 13 4.37 -12.75 -27.21
C HIS A 13 4.70 -11.96 -25.95
N VAL A 14 3.71 -11.55 -25.17
CA VAL A 14 3.92 -10.89 -23.86
C VAL A 14 4.69 -11.83 -22.93
N HIS A 15 4.28 -13.09 -22.82
CA HIS A 15 4.99 -14.09 -22.04
C HIS A 15 6.46 -14.21 -22.48
N GLN A 16 6.71 -14.42 -23.76
CA GLN A 16 8.08 -14.57 -24.30
C GLN A 16 8.92 -13.32 -24.02
N TRP A 17 8.35 -12.13 -24.22
CA TRP A 17 9.06 -10.89 -23.95
C TRP A 17 9.45 -10.77 -22.47
N ILE A 18 8.53 -11.03 -21.55
CA ILE A 18 8.81 -11.01 -20.10
C ILE A 18 9.90 -12.04 -19.75
N GLN A 19 9.85 -13.25 -20.30
CA GLN A 19 10.85 -14.29 -20.03
C GLN A 19 12.26 -13.87 -20.51
N LEU A 20 12.36 -13.22 -21.68
CA LEU A 20 13.62 -12.73 -22.22
C LEU A 20 14.22 -11.59 -21.36
N HIS A 21 13.40 -10.78 -20.69
CA HIS A 21 13.84 -9.61 -19.91
C HIS A 21 13.92 -9.87 -18.40
N ARG A 22 13.84 -11.14 -17.96
CA ARG A 22 13.89 -11.49 -16.52
C ARG A 22 15.16 -11.01 -15.83
N GLU A 23 16.29 -11.14 -16.49
CA GLU A 23 17.58 -10.70 -15.91
C GLU A 23 17.63 -9.18 -15.75
N GLU A 24 17.12 -8.42 -16.72
CA GLU A 24 17.01 -6.97 -16.65
C GLU A 24 16.09 -6.52 -15.53
N GLY A 25 14.90 -7.11 -15.43
CA GLY A 25 13.94 -6.84 -14.36
C GLY A 25 14.52 -7.14 -12.98
N THR A 26 15.24 -8.26 -12.84
CA THR A 26 15.93 -8.60 -11.59
C THR A 26 17.00 -7.56 -11.25
N ARG A 27 17.81 -7.12 -12.21
CA ARG A 27 18.83 -6.07 -12.00
C ARG A 27 18.21 -4.73 -11.64
N LEU A 28 17.08 -4.37 -12.27
CA LEU A 28 16.36 -3.15 -11.93
C LEU A 28 15.90 -3.17 -10.47
N LEU A 29 15.25 -4.27 -10.04
CA LEU A 29 14.84 -4.42 -8.65
C LEU A 29 16.03 -4.39 -7.67
N GLN A 30 17.15 -5.06 -8.02
CA GLN A 30 18.36 -5.00 -7.21
C GLN A 30 18.88 -3.56 -7.05
N SER A 31 18.89 -2.78 -8.13
CA SER A 31 19.32 -1.38 -8.10
C SER A 31 18.41 -0.54 -7.20
N MET A 32 17.10 -0.73 -7.30
CA MET A 32 16.13 -0.02 -6.45
C MET A 32 16.26 -0.39 -4.97
N VAL A 33 16.42 -1.70 -4.65
CA VAL A 33 16.57 -2.17 -3.27
C VAL A 33 17.87 -1.67 -2.63
N ARG A 34 18.95 -1.54 -3.40
CA ARG A 34 20.24 -1.00 -2.93
C ARG A 34 20.22 0.47 -2.56
N ILE A 35 19.17 1.19 -2.93
CA ILE A 35 18.96 2.59 -2.56
C ILE A 35 18.06 2.61 -1.32
N PRO A 36 18.56 3.01 -0.13
CA PRO A 36 17.79 3.15 1.09
C PRO A 36 16.87 4.38 0.99
N SER A 37 15.68 4.18 0.44
CA SER A 37 14.68 5.23 0.23
C SER A 37 13.71 5.33 1.41
N THR A 38 14.24 5.40 2.63
CA THR A 38 13.43 5.72 3.80
C THR A 38 12.87 7.14 3.69
N GLN A 39 11.83 7.44 4.46
CA GLN A 39 11.18 8.75 4.46
C GLN A 39 12.19 9.91 4.46
N GLY A 40 12.11 10.78 3.47
CA GLY A 40 13.02 11.91 3.26
C GLY A 40 14.28 11.60 2.43
N ASN A 41 14.48 10.35 2.00
CA ASN A 41 15.65 9.92 1.23
C ASN A 41 15.25 9.31 -0.13
N GLU A 42 14.12 9.70 -0.69
CA GLU A 42 13.54 9.08 -1.90
C GLU A 42 14.18 9.56 -3.20
N GLN A 43 14.95 10.67 -3.18
CA GLN A 43 15.45 11.34 -4.39
C GLN A 43 16.23 10.39 -5.33
N GLU A 44 17.14 9.60 -4.80
CA GLU A 44 18.03 8.76 -5.61
C GLU A 44 17.23 7.68 -6.36
N VAL A 45 16.29 7.01 -5.69
CA VAL A 45 15.44 6.00 -6.33
C VAL A 45 14.48 6.63 -7.33
N GLN A 46 13.98 7.84 -7.06
CA GLN A 46 13.12 8.57 -7.99
C GLN A 46 13.87 9.02 -9.25
N VAL A 47 15.16 9.38 -9.16
CA VAL A 47 16.02 9.62 -10.34
C VAL A 47 16.07 8.37 -11.20
N LEU A 48 16.35 7.22 -10.60
CA LEU A 48 16.42 5.94 -11.33
C LEU A 48 15.09 5.62 -12.05
N ILE A 49 13.95 5.86 -11.40
CA ILE A 49 12.63 5.66 -12.00
C ILE A 49 12.39 6.65 -13.15
N ALA A 50 12.69 7.94 -12.94
CA ALA A 50 12.51 8.96 -13.98
C ALA A 50 13.34 8.64 -15.23
N ASP A 51 14.58 8.21 -15.06
CA ASP A 51 15.46 7.83 -16.17
C ASP A 51 14.96 6.57 -16.87
N LYS A 52 14.44 5.57 -16.12
CA LYS A 52 13.81 4.39 -16.71
C LYS A 52 12.59 4.76 -17.54
N LEU A 53 11.69 5.60 -17.02
CA LEU A 53 10.48 6.05 -17.74
C LEU A 53 10.83 6.87 -19.00
N ARG A 54 11.83 7.77 -18.92
CA ARG A 54 12.35 8.49 -20.10
C ARG A 54 12.97 7.55 -21.14
N GLY A 55 13.76 6.57 -20.68
CA GLY A 55 14.34 5.55 -21.55
C GLY A 55 13.29 4.72 -22.29
N MET A 56 12.14 4.51 -21.66
CA MET A 56 10.96 3.88 -22.25
C MET A 56 10.20 4.83 -23.19
N GLY A 57 10.57 6.12 -23.29
CA GLY A 57 9.93 7.14 -24.13
C GLY A 57 8.56 7.57 -23.64
N LEU A 58 8.32 7.60 -22.33
CA LEU A 58 7.14 8.18 -21.72
C LEU A 58 7.33 9.69 -21.52
N ASP A 59 6.24 10.44 -21.50
CA ASP A 59 6.23 11.84 -21.08
C ASP A 59 6.37 11.89 -19.56
N VAL A 60 7.52 12.38 -19.06
CA VAL A 60 7.86 12.33 -17.63
C VAL A 60 7.70 13.70 -16.97
N ASP A 61 6.85 13.75 -15.97
CA ASP A 61 6.69 14.85 -15.04
C ASP A 61 7.43 14.54 -13.73
N TRP A 62 8.24 15.50 -13.27
CA TRP A 62 9.07 15.40 -12.05
C TRP A 62 8.85 16.66 -11.22
N TRP A 63 8.40 16.49 -9.97
CA TRP A 63 8.22 17.65 -9.08
C TRP A 63 8.29 17.23 -7.60
N GLU A 64 8.71 18.14 -6.76
CA GLU A 64 8.56 18.02 -5.32
C GLU A 64 7.15 18.48 -4.91
N PRO A 65 6.41 17.71 -4.09
CA PRO A 65 5.10 18.15 -3.61
C PRO A 65 5.18 19.47 -2.83
N ASP A 66 4.20 20.35 -3.05
CA ASP A 66 4.07 21.61 -2.32
C ASP A 66 3.43 21.34 -0.94
N GLY A 67 4.25 21.43 0.11
CA GLY A 67 3.81 21.14 1.47
C GLY A 67 2.73 22.09 1.99
N GLU A 68 2.76 23.39 1.61
CA GLU A 68 1.75 24.36 2.04
C GLU A 68 0.38 24.04 1.42
N VAL A 69 0.37 23.65 0.14
CA VAL A 69 -0.84 23.22 -0.55
C VAL A 69 -1.40 21.92 0.07
N LEU A 70 -0.51 20.98 0.39
CA LEU A 70 -0.90 19.71 0.98
C LEU A 70 -1.42 19.87 2.42
N GLU A 71 -0.75 20.65 3.28
CA GLU A 71 -1.17 20.90 4.67
C GLU A 71 -2.57 21.54 4.76
N ALA A 72 -2.94 22.34 3.78
CA ALA A 72 -4.27 22.94 3.70
C ALA A 72 -5.38 21.94 3.34
N HIS A 73 -5.02 20.73 2.87
CA HIS A 73 -5.99 19.74 2.40
C HIS A 73 -6.46 18.80 3.53
N PRO A 74 -7.78 18.53 3.69
CA PRO A 74 -8.31 17.71 4.78
C PRO A 74 -7.86 16.25 4.75
N PHE A 75 -7.37 15.76 3.63
CA PHE A 75 -6.79 14.42 3.46
C PHE A 75 -5.26 14.39 3.57
N PHE A 76 -4.64 15.47 4.03
CA PHE A 76 -3.20 15.45 4.31
C PHE A 76 -2.92 14.88 5.70
N TYR A 77 -2.14 13.81 5.75
CA TYR A 77 -1.89 13.05 6.99
C TYR A 77 -0.41 12.69 7.21
N SER A 78 0.48 13.17 6.36
CA SER A 78 1.92 12.95 6.55
C SER A 78 2.45 13.61 7.83
N PRO A 79 3.41 12.98 8.54
CA PRO A 79 4.06 13.59 9.71
C PRO A 79 5.00 14.75 9.34
N ARG A 80 5.30 14.95 8.05
CA ARG A 80 6.12 16.05 7.54
C ARG A 80 5.39 16.81 6.43
N SER A 81 5.72 18.09 6.29
CA SER A 81 5.20 18.98 5.23
C SER A 81 6.29 19.61 4.37
N ARG A 82 7.52 19.13 4.50
CA ARG A 82 8.64 19.57 3.67
C ARG A 82 9.14 18.39 2.85
N PHE A 83 9.04 18.52 1.52
CA PHE A 83 9.35 17.46 0.57
C PHE A 83 10.57 17.78 -0.32
N ALA A 84 11.40 18.72 0.09
CA ALA A 84 12.66 19.01 -0.58
C ALA A 84 13.55 17.76 -0.63
N GLY A 85 13.97 17.33 -1.83
CA GLY A 85 14.68 16.10 -2.05
C GLY A 85 13.81 14.84 -2.08
N SER A 86 12.49 14.98 -2.08
CA SER A 86 11.53 13.88 -2.14
C SER A 86 10.52 14.12 -3.27
N PRO A 87 10.91 13.98 -4.53
CA PRO A 87 10.03 14.23 -5.67
C PRO A 87 9.06 13.09 -5.92
N ASN A 88 7.89 13.42 -6.46
CA ASN A 88 7.06 12.49 -7.22
C ASN A 88 7.53 12.40 -8.67
N VAL A 89 7.31 11.25 -9.30
CA VAL A 89 7.57 11.04 -10.71
C VAL A 89 6.34 10.42 -11.37
N VAL A 90 5.87 11.03 -12.47
CA VAL A 90 4.78 10.46 -13.25
C VAL A 90 5.21 10.33 -14.70
N GLY A 91 5.09 9.13 -15.27
CA GLY A 91 5.33 8.87 -16.68
C GLY A 91 4.02 8.55 -17.40
N VAL A 92 3.77 9.21 -18.52
CA VAL A 92 2.56 8.98 -19.30
C VAL A 92 2.90 8.36 -20.65
N MET A 93 2.38 7.16 -20.89
CA MET A 93 2.33 6.56 -22.22
C MET A 93 0.99 6.91 -22.86
N LYS A 94 1.04 7.82 -23.84
CA LYS A 94 -0.16 8.28 -24.55
C LYS A 94 -0.73 7.19 -25.45
N GLY A 95 -2.05 6.98 -25.33
CA GLY A 95 -2.83 6.19 -26.27
C GLY A 95 -3.22 7.00 -27.50
N SER A 96 -3.77 6.32 -28.52
CA SER A 96 -4.26 6.98 -29.74
C SER A 96 -5.62 7.65 -29.57
N GLY A 97 -6.27 7.44 -28.43
CA GLY A 97 -7.59 7.98 -28.09
C GLY A 97 -8.74 6.99 -28.26
N GLY A 98 -9.81 7.23 -27.50
CA GLY A 98 -11.03 6.42 -27.53
C GLY A 98 -10.98 5.11 -26.74
N GLY A 99 -9.90 4.85 -25.98
CA GLY A 99 -9.79 3.77 -25.01
C GLY A 99 -9.89 4.26 -23.56
N ARG A 100 -10.03 3.34 -22.61
CA ARG A 100 -10.02 3.63 -21.18
C ARG A 100 -8.59 3.83 -20.71
N SER A 101 -8.38 4.85 -19.87
CA SER A 101 -7.09 5.13 -19.23
C SER A 101 -6.91 4.33 -17.95
N ILE A 102 -5.65 4.16 -17.52
CA ILE A 102 -5.31 3.49 -16.26
C ILE A 102 -4.11 4.14 -15.58
N ILE A 103 -4.18 4.25 -14.26
CA ILE A 103 -3.05 4.58 -13.40
C ILE A 103 -2.43 3.28 -12.87
N LEU A 104 -1.11 3.17 -12.96
CA LEU A 104 -0.29 2.23 -12.20
C LEU A 104 0.42 3.06 -11.12
N ASN A 105 -0.05 2.96 -9.88
CA ASN A 105 0.49 3.75 -8.76
C ASN A 105 1.36 2.86 -7.88
N GLY A 106 2.52 3.35 -7.46
CA GLY A 106 3.36 2.64 -6.51
C GLY A 106 4.34 3.57 -5.81
N HIS A 107 4.63 3.27 -4.54
CA HIS A 107 5.50 4.08 -3.71
C HIS A 107 6.97 3.64 -3.76
N MET A 108 7.85 4.60 -3.50
CA MET A 108 9.30 4.38 -3.44
C MET A 108 9.87 4.50 -2.04
N ASP A 109 9.14 5.13 -1.13
CA ASP A 109 9.51 5.13 0.27
C ASP A 109 9.42 3.74 0.87
N VAL A 110 10.27 3.47 1.87
CA VAL A 110 10.29 2.22 2.61
C VAL A 110 10.38 2.51 4.09
N VAL A 111 9.77 1.64 4.92
CA VAL A 111 9.94 1.73 6.37
C VAL A 111 11.39 1.46 6.75
N PRO A 112 11.88 2.00 7.89
CA PRO A 112 13.22 1.69 8.41
C PRO A 112 13.44 0.18 8.54
N GLU A 113 14.67 -0.26 8.40
CA GLU A 113 15.07 -1.67 8.50
C GLU A 113 14.86 -2.28 9.89
N GLY A 114 14.75 -1.45 10.92
CA GLY A 114 14.64 -1.90 12.31
C GLY A 114 15.96 -2.44 12.86
N THR A 115 15.87 -3.49 13.68
CA THR A 115 17.04 -4.06 14.39
C THR A 115 17.95 -4.82 13.43
N ARG A 116 19.13 -4.27 13.14
CA ARG A 116 20.10 -4.82 12.16
C ARG A 116 20.50 -6.27 12.42
N GLU A 117 20.63 -6.64 13.68
CA GLU A 117 21.03 -7.98 14.13
C GLU A 117 20.02 -9.08 13.78
N GLN A 118 18.81 -8.71 13.43
CA GLN A 118 17.76 -9.64 12.98
C GLN A 118 17.84 -9.95 11.48
N TRP A 119 18.64 -9.19 10.73
CA TRP A 119 18.87 -9.41 9.31
C TRP A 119 20.05 -10.34 9.07
N ARG A 120 19.84 -11.38 8.25
CA ARG A 120 20.90 -12.32 7.86
C ARG A 120 21.97 -11.66 6.97
N ASP A 121 21.51 -10.88 5.99
CA ASP A 121 22.34 -10.11 5.06
C ASP A 121 22.08 -8.61 5.28
N ASP A 122 22.82 -7.74 4.57
CA ASP A 122 22.55 -6.31 4.60
C ASP A 122 21.11 -6.03 4.09
N PRO A 123 20.30 -5.22 4.81
CA PRO A 123 18.91 -4.90 4.42
C PRO A 123 18.78 -4.32 3.00
N TYR A 124 19.84 -3.72 2.49
CA TYR A 124 19.88 -3.10 1.16
C TYR A 124 20.82 -3.83 0.18
N SER A 125 21.13 -5.10 0.43
CA SER A 125 22.02 -5.90 -0.42
C SER A 125 21.45 -6.17 -1.81
N GLY A 126 20.15 -6.32 -1.95
CA GLY A 126 19.52 -6.81 -3.17
C GLY A 126 19.99 -8.22 -3.53
N LYS A 127 20.33 -9.06 -2.55
CA LYS A 127 20.85 -10.41 -2.75
C LYS A 127 19.81 -11.30 -3.40
N VAL A 128 20.20 -12.00 -4.46
CA VAL A 128 19.37 -13.03 -5.10
C VAL A 128 19.84 -14.40 -4.64
N GLU A 129 18.92 -15.20 -4.10
CA GLU A 129 19.17 -16.57 -3.65
C GLU A 129 17.91 -17.41 -3.74
N ASN A 130 18.01 -18.60 -4.34
CA ASN A 130 16.90 -19.56 -4.46
C ASN A 130 15.60 -18.96 -5.07
N GLY A 131 15.72 -18.17 -6.15
CA GLY A 131 14.58 -17.54 -6.83
C GLY A 131 13.94 -16.39 -6.07
N LYS A 132 14.57 -15.89 -5.01
CA LYS A 132 14.12 -14.77 -4.20
C LYS A 132 15.13 -13.63 -4.25
N LEU A 133 14.63 -12.40 -4.20
CA LEU A 133 15.45 -11.20 -4.01
C LEU A 133 15.18 -10.64 -2.61
N PHE A 134 16.24 -10.49 -1.84
CA PHE A 134 16.20 -10.07 -0.44
C PHE A 134 16.56 -8.59 -0.29
N GLY A 135 15.83 -7.91 0.57
CA GLY A 135 16.10 -6.55 1.03
C GLY A 135 14.85 -5.77 1.37
N ARG A 136 15.02 -4.67 2.13
CA ARG A 136 13.94 -3.76 2.50
C ARG A 136 13.36 -3.10 1.25
N GLY A 137 12.03 -3.13 1.12
CA GLY A 137 11.32 -2.64 -0.04
C GLY A 137 11.25 -3.64 -1.20
N ALA A 138 11.85 -4.83 -1.09
CA ALA A 138 11.78 -5.83 -2.18
C ALA A 138 10.34 -6.32 -2.39
N THR A 139 9.62 -6.58 -1.30
CA THR A 139 8.23 -7.02 -1.33
C THR A 139 7.26 -5.84 -1.24
N ASP A 140 7.61 -4.78 -0.51
CA ASP A 140 6.78 -3.62 -0.20
C ASP A 140 7.49 -2.32 -0.57
N MET A 141 7.23 -1.74 -1.79
CA MET A 141 6.54 -2.38 -2.91
C MET A 141 7.34 -2.28 -4.21
N LYS A 142 8.71 -2.11 -4.12
CA LYS A 142 9.58 -1.92 -5.31
C LYS A 142 9.45 -3.07 -6.32
N GLY A 143 9.24 -4.31 -5.86
CA GLY A 143 9.01 -5.45 -6.74
C GLY A 143 7.72 -5.34 -7.55
N GLY A 144 6.66 -4.83 -6.94
CA GLY A 144 5.40 -4.52 -7.62
C GLY A 144 5.57 -3.40 -8.65
N VAL A 145 6.33 -2.35 -8.31
CA VAL A 145 6.64 -1.28 -9.26
C VAL A 145 7.44 -1.81 -10.45
N VAL A 146 8.43 -2.69 -10.22
CA VAL A 146 9.16 -3.35 -11.32
C VAL A 146 8.22 -4.16 -12.20
N SER A 147 7.23 -4.86 -11.62
CA SER A 147 6.22 -5.58 -12.42
C SER A 147 5.44 -4.63 -13.33
N SER A 148 5.04 -3.47 -12.83
CA SER A 148 4.35 -2.44 -13.63
C SER A 148 5.24 -1.86 -14.73
N LEU A 149 6.50 -1.57 -14.41
CA LEU A 149 7.45 -1.06 -15.42
C LEU A 149 7.72 -2.08 -16.53
N LEU A 150 7.92 -3.36 -16.19
CA LEU A 150 8.10 -4.44 -17.16
C LEU A 150 6.86 -4.64 -18.04
N ALA A 151 5.66 -4.50 -17.46
CA ALA A 151 4.41 -4.58 -18.22
C ALA A 151 4.31 -3.48 -19.29
N VAL A 152 4.61 -2.23 -18.92
CA VAL A 152 4.62 -1.10 -19.87
C VAL A 152 5.75 -1.26 -20.90
N GLU A 153 6.93 -1.74 -20.48
CA GLU A 153 8.06 -1.97 -21.35
C GLU A 153 7.78 -3.08 -22.37
N ALA A 154 7.09 -4.15 -21.96
CA ALA A 154 6.67 -5.22 -22.87
C ALA A 154 5.72 -4.71 -23.96
N ILE A 155 4.73 -3.88 -23.59
CA ILE A 155 3.80 -3.26 -24.56
C ILE A 155 4.57 -2.44 -25.59
N ARG A 156 5.54 -1.63 -25.13
CA ARG A 156 6.36 -0.80 -26.02
C ARG A 156 7.33 -1.63 -26.86
N GLY A 157 8.03 -2.60 -26.24
CA GLY A 157 9.01 -3.46 -26.91
C GLY A 157 8.38 -4.34 -27.99
N LEU A 158 7.12 -4.73 -27.80
CA LEU A 158 6.35 -5.46 -28.80
C LEU A 158 5.67 -4.55 -29.85
N GLY A 159 5.85 -3.21 -29.77
CA GLY A 159 5.24 -2.27 -30.68
C GLY A 159 3.72 -2.17 -30.56
N ILE A 160 3.14 -2.65 -29.44
CA ILE A 160 1.68 -2.62 -29.21
C ILE A 160 1.24 -1.19 -28.99
N LYS A 161 0.22 -0.75 -29.73
CA LYS A 161 -0.39 0.56 -29.60
C LYS A 161 -1.71 0.43 -28.86
N LEU A 162 -1.84 1.18 -27.77
CA LEU A 162 -3.07 1.23 -26.97
C LEU A 162 -3.92 2.43 -27.37
N LYS A 163 -5.25 2.31 -27.19
CA LYS A 163 -6.19 3.44 -27.36
C LYS A 163 -6.22 4.34 -26.12
N GLY A 164 -6.20 3.76 -24.92
CA GLY A 164 -6.19 4.49 -23.65
C GLY A 164 -4.80 4.84 -23.17
N ASP A 165 -4.70 5.91 -22.37
CA ASP A 165 -3.47 6.33 -21.74
C ASP A 165 -3.08 5.38 -20.60
N VAL A 166 -1.78 5.09 -20.42
CA VAL A 166 -1.23 4.44 -19.22
C VAL A 166 -0.39 5.45 -18.46
N ILE A 167 -0.72 5.68 -17.20
CA ILE A 167 -0.10 6.66 -16.30
C ILE A 167 0.63 5.90 -15.21
N VAL A 168 1.96 5.89 -15.23
CA VAL A 168 2.80 5.29 -14.18
C VAL A 168 3.12 6.36 -13.16
N GLN A 169 2.70 6.16 -11.92
CA GLN A 169 2.97 7.06 -10.81
C GLN A 169 3.95 6.39 -9.84
N SER A 170 5.11 7.01 -9.66
CA SER A 170 6.09 6.69 -8.62
C SER A 170 6.00 7.76 -7.55
N VAL A 171 5.42 7.43 -6.42
CA VAL A 171 5.07 8.37 -5.35
C VAL A 171 5.94 8.17 -4.11
N ILE A 172 5.83 9.14 -3.20
CA ILE A 172 6.49 9.16 -1.88
C ILE A 172 5.43 9.13 -0.77
N GLU A 173 5.85 8.86 0.47
CA GLU A 173 5.03 8.98 1.68
C GLU A 173 3.80 8.04 1.73
N GLU A 174 3.77 6.95 1.02
CA GLU A 174 2.70 5.96 1.19
C GLU A 174 2.72 5.41 2.61
N GLU A 175 3.89 4.98 3.09
CA GLU A 175 4.12 4.38 4.41
C GLU A 175 3.80 5.31 5.60
N SER A 176 3.48 6.56 5.31
CA SER A 176 3.21 7.60 6.32
C SER A 176 2.00 8.49 6.01
N GLY A 177 1.08 8.06 5.13
CA GLY A 177 -0.22 8.71 4.95
C GLY A 177 -0.53 9.25 3.56
N GLY A 178 0.22 8.85 2.52
CA GLY A 178 -0.16 9.03 1.12
C GLY A 178 -0.02 10.45 0.56
N ALA A 179 0.88 11.28 1.13
CA ALA A 179 1.06 12.66 0.66
C ALA A 179 1.48 12.74 -0.82
N GLY A 180 2.26 11.78 -1.31
CA GLY A 180 2.67 11.71 -2.71
C GLY A 180 1.48 11.47 -3.64
N THR A 181 0.65 10.49 -3.37
CA THR A 181 -0.56 10.23 -4.15
C THR A 181 -1.56 11.38 -4.05
N LEU A 182 -1.74 11.99 -2.87
CA LEU A 182 -2.55 13.20 -2.73
C LEU A 182 -2.04 14.31 -3.68
N ALA A 183 -0.72 14.50 -3.75
CA ALA A 183 -0.11 15.49 -4.64
C ALA A 183 -0.38 15.19 -6.13
N THR A 184 -0.37 13.91 -6.56
CA THR A 184 -0.72 13.55 -7.94
C THR A 184 -2.17 13.85 -8.26
N ILE A 185 -3.09 13.57 -7.33
CA ILE A 185 -4.52 13.86 -7.49
C ILE A 185 -4.75 15.37 -7.61
N LEU A 186 -4.15 16.17 -6.71
CA LEU A 186 -4.27 17.63 -6.73
C LEU A 186 -3.64 18.25 -7.99
N LYS A 187 -2.64 17.62 -8.56
CA LYS A 187 -2.05 18.01 -9.85
C LYS A 187 -2.92 17.67 -11.06
N GLY A 188 -3.99 16.90 -10.85
CA GLY A 188 -5.00 16.59 -11.87
C GLY A 188 -4.80 15.25 -12.57
N TYR A 189 -3.91 14.38 -12.08
CA TYR A 189 -3.80 13.02 -12.63
C TYR A 189 -5.01 12.18 -12.22
N LYS A 190 -5.77 11.76 -13.22
CA LYS A 190 -6.99 10.95 -13.11
C LYS A 190 -7.05 9.95 -14.25
N ALA A 191 -7.67 8.80 -14.02
CA ALA A 191 -7.91 7.78 -15.02
C ALA A 191 -9.26 7.07 -14.81
N ASP A 192 -9.64 6.21 -15.75
CA ASP A 192 -10.87 5.42 -15.64
C ASP A 192 -10.76 4.30 -14.60
N ALA A 193 -9.54 3.89 -14.27
CA ALA A 193 -9.23 2.98 -13.17
C ALA A 193 -7.76 3.10 -12.74
N ALA A 194 -7.43 2.49 -11.58
CA ALA A 194 -6.07 2.35 -11.09
C ALA A 194 -5.77 0.93 -10.63
N LEU A 195 -4.48 0.56 -10.66
CA LEU A 195 -3.95 -0.65 -10.09
C LEU A 195 -2.74 -0.30 -9.24
N ILE A 196 -2.70 -0.82 -8.01
CA ILE A 196 -1.58 -0.66 -7.08
C ILE A 196 -0.95 -2.03 -6.86
N PRO A 197 0.32 -2.24 -7.25
CA PRO A 197 0.99 -3.54 -7.17
C PRO A 197 1.63 -3.84 -5.81
N GLU A 198 0.85 -3.64 -4.74
CA GLU A 198 1.22 -3.93 -3.34
C GLU A 198 1.39 -5.44 -3.06
N PRO A 199 1.97 -5.83 -1.91
CA PRO A 199 2.25 -7.23 -1.58
C PRO A 199 1.00 -8.04 -1.25
N THR A 200 0.21 -8.38 -2.25
CA THR A 200 -1.03 -9.15 -2.09
C THR A 200 -0.88 -10.66 -2.23
N ASN A 201 0.33 -11.20 -2.41
CA ASN A 201 0.56 -12.62 -2.77
C ASN A 201 -0.15 -13.03 -4.07
N LEU A 202 -0.24 -12.12 -5.06
CA LEU A 202 -1.02 -12.27 -6.29
C LEU A 202 -2.53 -12.43 -6.06
N ARG A 203 -3.07 -12.04 -4.91
CA ARG A 203 -4.51 -11.97 -4.67
C ARG A 203 -5.05 -10.65 -5.19
N ILE A 204 -6.32 -10.63 -5.58
CA ILE A 204 -6.99 -9.44 -6.09
C ILE A 204 -7.82 -8.82 -4.96
N PHE A 205 -7.51 -7.60 -4.57
CA PHE A 205 -8.22 -6.88 -3.52
C PHE A 205 -9.04 -5.72 -4.11
N PRO A 206 -10.35 -5.88 -4.32
CA PRO A 206 -11.24 -4.78 -4.71
C PRO A 206 -11.57 -3.84 -3.55
N LYS A 207 -11.35 -4.29 -2.32
CA LYS A 207 -11.61 -3.52 -1.10
C LYS A 207 -10.38 -3.49 -0.21
N GLN A 208 -10.18 -2.36 0.45
CA GLN A 208 -9.12 -2.17 1.45
C GLN A 208 -9.65 -1.40 2.65
N GLN A 209 -9.21 -1.78 3.85
CA GLN A 209 -9.52 -1.00 5.03
C GLN A 209 -8.73 0.31 5.05
N GLY A 210 -9.30 1.33 5.71
CA GLY A 210 -8.55 2.47 6.16
C GLY A 210 -7.89 2.21 7.51
N SER A 211 -7.10 3.16 7.98
CA SER A 211 -6.59 3.13 9.34
C SER A 211 -6.20 4.52 9.85
N MET A 212 -6.16 4.64 11.17
CA MET A 212 -5.76 5.87 11.85
C MET A 212 -4.90 5.55 13.06
N TRP A 213 -3.90 6.37 13.33
CA TRP A 213 -3.13 6.25 14.55
C TRP A 213 -3.78 7.05 15.68
N PHE A 214 -3.81 6.45 16.86
CA PHE A 214 -4.33 7.06 18.07
C PHE A 214 -3.33 7.00 19.21
N ARG A 215 -3.46 7.96 20.12
CA ARG A 215 -2.73 8.02 21.38
C ARG A 215 -3.72 8.19 22.53
N ILE A 216 -3.45 7.53 23.64
CA ILE A 216 -4.21 7.68 24.87
C ILE A 216 -3.23 7.87 26.02
N GLU A 217 -3.40 8.92 26.78
CA GLU A 217 -2.70 9.13 28.03
C GLU A 217 -3.57 8.68 29.20
N VAL A 218 -3.03 7.79 30.00
CA VAL A 218 -3.69 7.25 31.20
C VAL A 218 -3.06 7.87 32.43
N THR A 219 -3.84 8.65 33.16
CA THR A 219 -3.42 9.33 34.37
C THR A 219 -3.67 8.48 35.62
N GLY A 220 -2.70 8.44 36.50
CA GLY A 220 -2.80 7.88 37.83
C GLY A 220 -2.50 8.92 38.92
N ARG A 221 -2.05 8.45 40.08
CA ARG A 221 -1.61 9.29 41.19
C ARG A 221 -0.37 8.67 41.84
N SER A 222 0.74 9.39 41.84
CA SER A 222 1.99 8.95 42.44
C SER A 222 1.87 8.69 43.96
N ALA A 223 2.58 7.69 44.41
CA ALA A 223 2.83 7.41 45.83
C ALA A 223 4.14 6.62 45.97
N HIS A 224 4.62 6.49 47.23
CA HIS A 224 5.73 5.58 47.52
C HIS A 224 5.29 4.12 47.33
N GLY A 225 6.09 3.29 46.68
CA GLY A 225 5.74 1.89 46.40
C GLY A 225 5.36 1.07 47.66
N GLY A 226 5.96 1.38 48.82
CA GLY A 226 5.62 0.77 50.10
C GLY A 226 4.26 1.20 50.69
N THR A 227 3.75 2.34 50.26
CA THR A 227 2.39 2.87 50.59
C THR A 227 1.52 2.99 49.36
N ARG A 228 1.60 2.02 48.47
CA ARG A 228 0.91 2.05 47.16
C ARG A 228 -0.61 2.31 47.25
N TYR A 229 -1.21 2.00 48.39
CA TYR A 229 -2.64 2.26 48.65
C TYR A 229 -3.00 3.75 48.77
N GLU A 230 -2.00 4.64 48.89
CA GLU A 230 -2.19 6.10 48.82
C GLU A 230 -2.15 6.63 47.38
N GLY A 231 -1.68 5.83 46.43
CA GLY A 231 -1.60 6.15 45.00
C GLY A 231 -2.66 5.48 44.16
N VAL A 232 -2.63 5.77 42.86
CA VAL A 232 -3.38 5.06 41.83
C VAL A 232 -2.42 4.78 40.66
N SER A 233 -2.18 3.51 40.38
CA SER A 233 -1.22 3.11 39.36
C SER A 233 -1.74 3.33 37.95
N ALA A 234 -1.12 4.22 37.18
CA ALA A 234 -1.44 4.40 35.76
C ALA A 234 -1.19 3.13 34.94
N ILE A 235 -0.22 2.26 35.37
CA ILE A 235 -0.01 0.96 34.72
C ILE A 235 -1.21 0.04 34.94
N GLU A 236 -1.74 -0.06 36.15
CA GLU A 236 -2.93 -0.89 36.43
C GLU A 236 -4.16 -0.34 35.69
N LYS A 237 -4.34 1.00 35.64
CA LYS A 237 -5.42 1.65 34.88
C LYS A 237 -5.26 1.46 33.38
N SER A 238 -4.05 1.45 32.84
CA SER A 238 -3.83 1.21 31.41
C SER A 238 -4.24 -0.20 30.98
N MET A 239 -4.17 -1.20 31.85
CA MET A 239 -4.67 -2.55 31.56
C MET A 239 -6.19 -2.54 31.34
N ALA A 240 -6.95 -1.75 32.12
CA ALA A 240 -8.39 -1.59 31.90
C ALA A 240 -8.69 -0.90 30.57
N VAL A 241 -7.90 0.10 30.17
CA VAL A 241 -8.00 0.75 28.87
C VAL A 241 -7.73 -0.25 27.74
N VAL A 242 -6.66 -1.04 27.82
CA VAL A 242 -6.34 -2.07 26.82
C VAL A 242 -7.47 -3.07 26.65
N GLN A 243 -8.02 -3.57 27.78
CA GLN A 243 -9.12 -4.52 27.73
C GLN A 243 -10.39 -3.88 27.12
N HIS A 244 -10.67 -2.62 27.44
CA HIS A 244 -11.83 -1.90 26.89
C HIS A 244 -11.69 -1.69 25.37
N ILE A 245 -10.50 -1.41 24.87
CA ILE A 245 -10.21 -1.32 23.43
C ILE A 245 -10.39 -2.69 22.75
N ARG A 246 -9.99 -3.80 23.40
CA ARG A 246 -10.21 -5.15 22.83
C ARG A 246 -11.69 -5.48 22.69
N GLU A 247 -12.52 -5.08 23.63
CA GLU A 247 -13.97 -5.24 23.53
C GLU A 247 -14.57 -4.43 22.38
N LEU A 248 -14.05 -3.21 22.12
CA LEU A 248 -14.43 -2.45 20.92
C LEU A 248 -14.04 -3.18 19.65
N GLU A 249 -12.82 -3.69 19.59
CA GLU A 249 -12.36 -4.48 18.43
C GLU A 249 -13.27 -5.67 18.15
N GLU A 250 -13.62 -6.45 19.19
CA GLU A 250 -14.54 -7.58 19.07
C GLU A 250 -15.92 -7.14 18.57
N LEU A 251 -16.47 -6.07 19.14
CA LEU A 251 -17.76 -5.51 18.73
C LEU A 251 -17.77 -5.05 17.28
N ARG A 252 -16.70 -4.37 16.84
CA ARG A 252 -16.57 -3.89 15.46
C ARG A 252 -16.44 -5.05 14.48
N ASN A 253 -15.60 -6.02 14.79
CA ASN A 253 -15.41 -7.19 13.95
C ASN A 253 -16.65 -8.09 13.85
N ALA A 254 -17.46 -8.19 14.90
CA ALA A 254 -18.72 -8.91 14.86
C ALA A 254 -19.76 -8.31 13.88
N ARG A 255 -19.59 -7.07 13.45
CA ARG A 255 -20.46 -6.40 12.45
C ARG A 255 -19.97 -6.61 11.02
N VAL A 256 -18.74 -7.09 10.81
CA VAL A 256 -18.20 -7.32 9.47
C VAL A 256 -18.81 -8.57 8.88
N VAL A 257 -19.68 -8.38 7.90
CA VAL A 257 -20.42 -9.47 7.22
C VAL A 257 -19.99 -9.64 5.76
N ASP A 258 -19.05 -8.82 5.27
CA ASP A 258 -18.56 -8.87 3.91
C ASP A 258 -17.78 -10.17 3.68
N PRO A 259 -18.20 -11.03 2.70
CA PRO A 259 -17.56 -12.30 2.43
C PRO A 259 -16.10 -12.18 2.00
N LEU A 260 -15.67 -11.01 1.51
CA LEU A 260 -14.28 -10.77 1.14
C LEU A 260 -13.32 -10.76 2.35
N TYR A 261 -13.85 -10.63 3.57
CA TYR A 261 -13.10 -10.76 4.82
C TYR A 261 -13.18 -12.14 5.47
N ALA A 262 -13.86 -13.12 4.86
CA ALA A 262 -14.15 -14.41 5.49
C ALA A 262 -12.88 -15.19 5.94
N HIS A 263 -11.74 -14.95 5.33
CA HIS A 263 -10.47 -15.58 5.68
C HIS A 263 -9.62 -14.76 6.68
N ASN A 264 -10.05 -13.55 7.04
CA ASN A 264 -9.34 -12.71 7.99
C ASN A 264 -9.88 -12.96 9.41
N PRO A 265 -9.07 -13.51 10.34
CA PRO A 265 -9.54 -13.78 11.71
C PRO A 265 -9.99 -12.53 12.46
N ILE A 266 -9.38 -11.40 12.16
CA ILE A 266 -9.72 -10.07 12.69
C ILE A 266 -9.76 -9.11 11.51
N PRO A 267 -10.91 -8.95 10.82
CA PRO A 267 -11.05 -8.12 9.62
C PRO A 267 -10.58 -6.67 9.80
N ILE A 268 -10.97 -6.03 10.90
CA ILE A 268 -10.71 -4.61 11.19
C ILE A 268 -10.02 -4.51 12.56
N PRO A 269 -8.70 -4.74 12.63
CA PRO A 269 -7.99 -4.81 13.90
C PRO A 269 -7.79 -3.43 14.54
N ILE A 270 -7.78 -3.42 15.89
CA ILE A 270 -7.30 -2.29 16.69
C ILE A 270 -6.04 -2.77 17.42
N ASN A 271 -4.87 -2.33 16.96
CA ASN A 271 -3.60 -2.72 17.54
C ASN A 271 -3.06 -1.64 18.48
N ILE A 272 -2.61 -2.02 19.66
CA ILE A 272 -1.80 -1.17 20.56
C ILE A 272 -0.36 -1.61 20.35
N GLY A 273 0.44 -0.75 19.71
CA GLY A 273 1.81 -1.04 19.32
C GLY A 273 2.86 -0.49 20.29
N VAL A 274 2.47 0.52 21.09
CA VAL A 274 3.40 1.18 22.04
C VAL A 274 2.71 1.33 23.39
N ILE A 275 3.45 1.02 24.45
CA ILE A 275 3.12 1.34 25.84
C ILE A 275 4.36 1.88 26.54
N GLN A 276 4.25 3.06 27.14
CA GLN A 276 5.36 3.71 27.87
C GLN A 276 4.83 4.32 29.15
N GLY A 277 5.49 4.07 30.29
CA GLY A 277 5.11 4.65 31.56
C GLY A 277 5.93 4.17 32.74
N GLY A 278 5.85 4.93 33.84
CA GLY A 278 6.67 4.70 35.03
C GLY A 278 8.13 5.11 34.83
N ASN A 279 8.79 5.51 35.91
CA ASN A 279 10.16 6.02 35.89
C ASN A 279 11.01 5.44 37.01
N TRP A 280 10.40 4.85 38.05
CA TRP A 280 11.11 4.34 39.22
C TRP A 280 10.39 3.14 39.84
N PRO A 281 11.10 1.97 40.09
CA PRO A 281 10.45 0.76 40.57
C PRO A 281 9.79 0.88 41.95
N SER A 282 10.23 1.83 42.79
CA SER A 282 9.70 2.05 44.15
C SER A 282 8.65 3.18 44.20
N SER A 283 8.08 3.60 43.05
CA SER A 283 7.01 4.60 42.96
C SER A 283 5.80 4.02 42.28
N VAL A 284 4.61 4.45 42.70
CA VAL A 284 3.38 4.23 41.92
C VAL A 284 3.42 5.14 40.72
N PRO A 285 3.33 4.63 39.48
CA PRO A 285 3.40 5.46 38.29
C PRO A 285 2.11 6.28 38.11
N ASP A 286 2.27 7.54 37.74
CA ASP A 286 1.16 8.51 37.56
C ASP A 286 0.79 8.73 36.09
N THR A 287 1.55 8.22 35.15
CA THR A 287 1.29 8.39 33.74
C THR A 287 1.70 7.16 32.93
N VAL A 288 0.84 6.73 32.02
CA VAL A 288 1.14 5.76 30.96
C VAL A 288 0.62 6.30 29.62
N LYS A 289 1.44 6.23 28.60
CA LYS A 289 1.06 6.54 27.21
C LYS A 289 0.87 5.25 26.43
N LEU A 290 -0.24 5.12 25.76
CA LEU A 290 -0.57 4.08 24.80
C LEU A 290 -0.63 4.69 23.39
N GLU A 291 -0.01 4.04 22.41
CA GLU A 291 -0.19 4.42 21.01
C GLU A 291 -0.58 3.20 20.19
N GLY A 292 -1.48 3.39 19.23
CA GLY A 292 -2.01 2.29 18.47
C GLY A 292 -2.51 2.70 17.09
N ARG A 293 -2.97 1.69 16.36
CA ARG A 293 -3.60 1.80 15.05
C ARG A 293 -5.01 1.23 15.13
N MET A 294 -6.00 1.99 14.65
CA MET A 294 -7.39 1.55 14.51
C MET A 294 -7.72 1.34 13.04
N GLY A 295 -8.18 0.14 12.68
CA GLY A 295 -8.72 -0.16 11.37
C GLY A 295 -10.07 0.51 11.13
N VAL A 296 -10.37 0.87 9.88
CA VAL A 296 -11.63 1.45 9.42
C VAL A 296 -12.16 0.62 8.27
N ALA A 297 -13.43 0.20 8.34
CA ALA A 297 -14.03 -0.65 7.31
C ALA A 297 -14.14 0.09 5.96
N PRO A 298 -14.15 -0.64 4.82
CA PRO A 298 -14.21 -0.01 3.49
C PRO A 298 -15.41 0.91 3.28
N GLU A 299 -16.54 0.62 3.89
CA GLU A 299 -17.78 1.40 3.77
C GLU A 299 -17.96 2.44 4.90
N GLU A 300 -16.99 2.53 5.82
CA GLU A 300 -17.04 3.41 6.97
C GLU A 300 -16.25 4.69 6.71
N LYS A 301 -16.75 5.82 7.21
CA LYS A 301 -16.00 7.08 7.18
C LYS A 301 -15.03 7.16 8.36
N LEU A 302 -13.86 7.75 8.13
CA LEU A 302 -12.85 7.96 9.17
C LEU A 302 -13.44 8.68 10.40
N GLU A 303 -14.29 9.71 10.18
CA GLU A 303 -14.89 10.49 11.27
C GLU A 303 -15.90 9.67 12.09
N GLU A 304 -16.66 8.77 11.46
CA GLU A 304 -17.59 7.87 12.15
C GLU A 304 -16.84 6.89 13.08
N ALA A 305 -15.72 6.34 12.58
CA ALA A 305 -14.84 5.47 13.35
C ALA A 305 -14.19 6.21 14.54
N LYS A 306 -13.74 7.46 14.33
CA LYS A 306 -13.21 8.31 15.41
C LYS A 306 -14.23 8.55 16.50
N GLU A 307 -15.43 8.97 16.12
CA GLU A 307 -16.51 9.23 17.06
C GLU A 307 -16.92 7.97 17.83
N GLU A 308 -16.94 6.80 17.18
CA GLU A 308 -17.21 5.54 17.86
C GLU A 308 -16.18 5.26 18.95
N MET A 309 -14.87 5.38 18.62
CA MET A 309 -13.78 5.18 19.58
C MET A 309 -13.90 6.16 20.76
N ILE A 310 -14.16 7.44 20.50
CA ILE A 310 -14.31 8.47 21.55
C ILE A 310 -15.49 8.11 22.48
N ARG A 311 -16.68 7.86 21.93
CA ARG A 311 -17.86 7.46 22.71
C ARG A 311 -17.64 6.16 23.49
N TRP A 312 -16.87 5.23 22.92
CA TRP A 312 -16.55 3.98 23.60
C TRP A 312 -15.64 4.24 24.80
N MET A 313 -14.62 5.07 24.65
CA MET A 313 -13.69 5.41 25.73
C MET A 313 -14.38 6.20 26.87
N GLU A 314 -15.35 7.05 26.57
CA GLU A 314 -16.16 7.73 27.59
C GLU A 314 -16.90 6.74 28.51
N ARG A 315 -17.33 5.60 28.01
CA ARG A 315 -18.00 4.55 28.79
C ARG A 315 -17.06 3.79 29.73
N LEU A 316 -15.76 4.02 29.68
CA LEU A 316 -14.80 3.39 30.59
C LEU A 316 -15.08 3.79 32.06
N ALA A 317 -15.61 4.98 32.28
CA ALA A 317 -16.07 5.45 33.61
C ALA A 317 -17.17 4.57 34.23
N GLU A 318 -18.03 3.93 33.42
CA GLU A 318 -19.04 2.98 33.89
C GLU A 318 -18.42 1.73 34.53
N LYS A 319 -17.19 1.37 34.14
CA LYS A 319 -16.47 0.19 34.65
C LYS A 319 -15.52 0.53 35.78
N ASP A 320 -14.96 1.71 35.75
CA ASP A 320 -13.95 2.17 36.73
C ASP A 320 -14.17 3.67 37.03
N PRO A 321 -14.73 4.04 38.21
CA PRO A 321 -15.02 5.42 38.58
C PRO A 321 -13.82 6.37 38.54
N TRP A 322 -12.60 5.86 38.55
CA TRP A 322 -11.39 6.69 38.39
C TRP A 322 -11.42 7.53 37.12
N PHE A 323 -11.99 6.97 36.05
CA PHE A 323 -12.04 7.64 34.74
C PHE A 323 -13.14 8.71 34.62
N GLU A 324 -14.00 8.89 35.63
CA GLU A 324 -14.93 10.03 35.66
C GLU A 324 -14.18 11.37 35.83
N GLU A 325 -13.17 11.39 36.72
CA GLU A 325 -12.37 12.59 36.98
C GLU A 325 -11.08 12.62 36.11
N HIS A 326 -10.67 11.47 35.58
CA HIS A 326 -9.42 11.28 34.84
C HIS A 326 -9.66 10.54 33.53
N PRO A 327 -10.40 11.13 32.58
CA PRO A 327 -10.80 10.46 31.34
C PRO A 327 -9.58 10.08 30.51
N ALA A 328 -9.59 8.86 29.97
CA ALA A 328 -8.59 8.37 29.01
C ALA A 328 -8.95 8.90 27.61
N ALA A 329 -8.64 10.17 27.35
CA ALA A 329 -8.98 10.84 26.10
C ALA A 329 -8.16 10.31 24.92
N VAL A 330 -8.83 10.18 23.76
CA VAL A 330 -8.19 9.75 22.51
C VAL A 330 -7.69 10.96 21.75
N GLU A 331 -6.40 10.99 21.46
CA GLU A 331 -5.75 11.91 20.54
C GLU A 331 -5.48 11.20 19.21
N TRP A 332 -5.92 11.75 18.08
CA TRP A 332 -5.61 11.25 16.76
C TRP A 332 -4.38 11.97 16.23
N PHE A 333 -3.38 11.21 15.78
CA PHE A 333 -2.10 11.78 15.33
C PHE A 333 -1.52 10.99 14.16
N GLY A 334 -0.49 11.53 13.52
CA GLY A 334 0.31 10.85 12.50
C GLY A 334 -0.51 10.38 11.30
N ALA A 335 -0.07 9.27 10.73
CA ALA A 335 -0.58 8.76 9.47
C ALA A 335 -2.03 8.25 9.53
N ARG A 336 -2.73 8.40 8.41
CA ARG A 336 -4.07 7.88 8.19
C ARG A 336 -4.17 7.38 6.76
N TRP A 337 -4.81 6.24 6.58
CA TRP A 337 -5.16 5.70 5.27
C TRP A 337 -6.67 5.71 5.12
N VAL A 338 -7.11 6.22 3.98
CA VAL A 338 -8.53 6.27 3.64
C VAL A 338 -8.97 4.89 3.18
N PRO A 339 -10.11 4.36 3.62
CA PRO A 339 -10.61 3.10 3.09
C PRO A 339 -11.01 3.25 1.62
N GLY A 340 -10.95 2.14 0.87
CA GLY A 340 -11.34 2.10 -0.53
C GLY A 340 -12.18 0.87 -0.84
N SER A 341 -13.15 1.05 -1.76
CA SER A 341 -14.02 -0.03 -2.21
C SER A 341 -14.33 0.15 -3.69
N VAL A 342 -14.13 -0.91 -4.46
CA VAL A 342 -14.53 -1.04 -5.85
C VAL A 342 -15.55 -2.15 -5.96
N ASP A 343 -16.59 -1.96 -6.77
CA ASP A 343 -17.60 -2.97 -7.03
C ASP A 343 -16.92 -4.24 -7.58
N PRO A 344 -17.12 -5.43 -6.99
CA PRO A 344 -16.60 -6.68 -7.53
C PRO A 344 -16.99 -6.96 -9.00
N GLU A 345 -18.09 -6.40 -9.48
CA GLU A 345 -18.52 -6.48 -10.87
C GLU A 345 -17.86 -5.42 -11.79
N HIS A 346 -16.96 -4.59 -11.26
CA HIS A 346 -16.27 -3.59 -12.07
C HIS A 346 -15.47 -4.25 -13.20
N ALA A 347 -15.51 -3.69 -14.40
CA ALA A 347 -14.93 -4.30 -15.60
C ALA A 347 -13.46 -4.67 -15.46
N LEU A 348 -12.67 -3.89 -14.70
CA LEU A 348 -11.24 -4.19 -14.45
C LEU A 348 -11.07 -5.49 -13.65
N MET A 349 -11.98 -5.80 -12.71
CA MET A 349 -11.96 -7.06 -11.95
C MET A 349 -12.11 -8.27 -12.87
N GLY A 350 -13.07 -8.21 -13.80
CA GLY A 350 -13.29 -9.27 -14.79
C GLY A 350 -12.09 -9.47 -15.71
N ILE A 351 -11.50 -8.37 -16.20
CA ILE A 351 -10.32 -8.41 -17.07
C ILE A 351 -9.12 -8.98 -16.31
N LEU A 352 -8.77 -8.43 -15.14
CA LEU A 352 -7.63 -8.91 -14.35
C LEU A 352 -7.80 -10.38 -13.96
N GLY A 353 -9.00 -10.78 -13.52
CA GLY A 353 -9.30 -12.18 -13.20
C GLY A 353 -9.13 -13.13 -14.39
N GLN A 354 -9.48 -12.68 -15.60
CA GLN A 354 -9.26 -13.45 -16.83
C GLN A 354 -7.75 -13.59 -17.10
N GLN A 355 -6.97 -12.52 -16.99
CA GLN A 355 -5.51 -12.59 -17.21
C GLN A 355 -4.81 -13.45 -16.14
N TYR A 356 -5.30 -13.41 -14.93
CA TYR A 356 -4.81 -14.30 -13.87
C TYR A 356 -4.98 -15.77 -14.24
N ARG A 357 -6.19 -16.18 -14.72
CA ARG A 357 -6.44 -17.56 -15.19
C ARG A 357 -5.57 -17.92 -16.39
N GLU A 358 -5.34 -16.97 -17.28
CA GLU A 358 -4.51 -17.18 -18.47
C GLU A 358 -3.05 -17.50 -18.10
N VAL A 359 -2.48 -16.72 -17.16
CA VAL A 359 -1.07 -16.86 -16.77
C VAL A 359 -0.86 -18.05 -15.82
N ARG A 360 -1.69 -18.18 -14.78
CA ARG A 360 -1.48 -19.16 -13.71
C ARG A 360 -2.23 -20.47 -13.90
N ARG A 361 -3.21 -20.52 -14.80
CA ARG A 361 -4.08 -21.69 -15.01
C ARG A 361 -4.86 -22.12 -13.75
N GLU A 362 -5.15 -21.20 -12.88
CA GLU A 362 -5.91 -21.38 -11.65
C GLU A 362 -6.86 -20.20 -11.41
N GLU A 363 -7.85 -20.36 -10.52
CA GLU A 363 -8.77 -19.27 -10.17
C GLU A 363 -8.09 -18.24 -9.28
N PRO A 364 -8.32 -16.93 -9.51
CA PRO A 364 -7.82 -15.89 -8.62
C PRO A 364 -8.51 -15.96 -7.26
N VAL A 365 -7.73 -15.72 -6.20
CA VAL A 365 -8.29 -15.49 -4.87
C VAL A 365 -8.65 -14.00 -4.77
N ILE A 366 -9.94 -13.73 -4.54
CA ILE A 366 -10.47 -12.37 -4.39
C ILE A 366 -10.83 -12.17 -2.92
N GLU A 367 -10.21 -11.19 -2.28
CA GLU A 367 -10.36 -10.89 -0.85
C GLU A 367 -10.38 -9.39 -0.62
N ALA A 368 -10.72 -8.95 0.58
CA ALA A 368 -10.47 -7.59 1.02
C ALA A 368 -9.09 -7.47 1.69
N SER A 369 -8.41 -6.36 1.44
CA SER A 369 -7.11 -6.09 2.06
C SER A 369 -7.24 -5.91 3.57
N PRO A 370 -6.39 -6.55 4.39
CA PRO A 370 -6.34 -6.35 5.83
C PRO A 370 -5.56 -5.07 6.24
N TRP A 371 -5.12 -4.26 5.28
CA TRP A 371 -4.39 -3.01 5.46
C TRP A 371 -4.82 -1.98 4.42
N GLY A 372 -4.47 -0.71 4.64
CA GLY A 372 -4.75 0.40 3.74
C GLY A 372 -3.59 0.67 2.81
N THR A 373 -3.88 1.29 1.66
CA THR A 373 -2.93 1.80 0.69
C THR A 373 -3.39 3.16 0.18
N ASP A 374 -2.63 3.77 -0.71
CA ASP A 374 -3.01 4.97 -1.47
C ASP A 374 -4.27 4.80 -2.35
N GLY A 375 -4.71 3.57 -2.57
CA GLY A 375 -5.89 3.26 -3.37
C GLY A 375 -7.19 3.85 -2.81
N GLY A 376 -7.27 4.06 -1.49
CA GLY A 376 -8.38 4.78 -0.88
C GLY A 376 -8.44 6.24 -1.32
N LEU A 377 -7.30 6.93 -1.40
CA LEU A 377 -7.21 8.31 -1.92
C LEU A 377 -7.58 8.37 -3.40
N LEU A 378 -7.05 7.47 -4.22
CA LEU A 378 -7.39 7.38 -5.65
C LEU A 378 -8.89 7.16 -5.86
N THR A 379 -9.49 6.24 -5.11
CA THR A 379 -10.92 5.92 -5.24
C THR A 379 -11.80 7.05 -4.74
N LEU A 380 -11.55 7.58 -3.54
CA LEU A 380 -12.44 8.55 -2.91
C LEU A 380 -12.24 9.97 -3.43
N LEU A 381 -10.99 10.44 -3.51
CA LEU A 381 -10.66 11.81 -3.89
C LEU A 381 -10.34 11.93 -5.39
N GLY A 382 -9.59 10.98 -5.92
CA GLY A 382 -9.23 10.92 -7.34
C GLY A 382 -10.39 10.46 -8.24
N GLU A 383 -11.51 10.00 -7.67
CA GLU A 383 -12.63 9.39 -8.43
C GLU A 383 -12.14 8.34 -9.44
N THR A 384 -11.08 7.64 -9.08
CA THR A 384 -10.40 6.65 -9.89
C THR A 384 -10.52 5.30 -9.18
N PRO A 385 -11.43 4.40 -9.59
CA PRO A 385 -11.59 3.08 -8.97
C PRO A 385 -10.26 2.33 -8.94
N CYS A 386 -9.80 1.92 -7.75
CA CYS A 386 -8.49 1.35 -7.55
C CYS A 386 -8.54 -0.09 -7.03
N ILE A 387 -7.91 -1.02 -7.78
CA ILE A 387 -7.72 -2.41 -7.38
C ILE A 387 -6.28 -2.57 -6.88
N VAL A 388 -6.12 -3.33 -5.79
CA VAL A 388 -4.80 -3.67 -5.25
C VAL A 388 -4.46 -5.09 -5.67
N PHE A 389 -3.34 -5.26 -6.39
CA PHE A 389 -2.89 -6.55 -6.91
C PHE A 389 -1.41 -6.53 -7.21
N GLY A 390 -0.61 -7.34 -6.54
CA GLY A 390 0.83 -7.39 -6.79
C GLY A 390 1.52 -8.66 -6.28
N PRO A 391 2.80 -8.81 -6.63
CA PRO A 391 3.57 -10.05 -6.45
C PRO A 391 4.15 -10.21 -5.04
N GLY A 392 4.21 -9.15 -4.25
CA GLY A 392 4.87 -9.16 -2.95
C GLY A 392 4.17 -10.09 -1.94
N LEU A 393 4.90 -10.43 -0.90
CA LEU A 393 4.44 -11.34 0.15
C LEU A 393 4.07 -10.55 1.40
N THR A 394 2.78 -10.39 1.69
CA THR A 394 2.27 -9.63 2.84
C THR A 394 2.95 -10.01 4.17
N HIS A 395 3.20 -11.32 4.39
CA HIS A 395 3.70 -11.81 5.68
C HIS A 395 5.19 -11.52 5.96
N VAL A 396 5.94 -11.00 4.97
CA VAL A 396 7.34 -10.58 5.14
C VAL A 396 7.52 -9.07 5.00
N ALA A 397 6.47 -8.34 4.62
CA ALA A 397 6.47 -6.89 4.58
C ALA A 397 6.77 -6.32 5.99
N HIS A 398 7.62 -5.29 6.08
CA HIS A 398 8.08 -4.66 7.32
C HIS A 398 8.90 -5.57 8.27
N TYR A 399 9.16 -6.84 7.88
CA TYR A 399 9.94 -7.78 8.68
C TYR A 399 11.43 -7.80 8.28
N PRO A 400 12.32 -8.23 9.19
CA PRO A 400 13.69 -8.58 8.83
C PRO A 400 13.72 -9.71 7.80
N ASN A 401 14.72 -9.69 6.93
CA ASN A 401 14.86 -10.63 5.81
C ASN A 401 13.70 -10.58 4.81
N GLU A 402 13.09 -9.39 4.67
CA GLU A 402 12.12 -9.10 3.63
C GLU A 402 12.63 -9.56 2.27
N HIS A 403 11.76 -10.16 1.47
CA HIS A 403 12.10 -10.68 0.16
C HIS A 403 10.88 -10.80 -0.75
N ILE A 404 11.11 -10.84 -2.05
CA ILE A 404 10.11 -11.17 -3.05
C ILE A 404 10.48 -12.45 -3.78
N VAL A 405 9.47 -13.22 -4.19
CA VAL A 405 9.63 -14.36 -5.12
C VAL A 405 9.70 -13.79 -6.53
N LEU A 406 10.82 -13.99 -7.21
CA LEU A 406 11.05 -13.41 -8.54
C LEU A 406 10.03 -13.91 -9.57
N ASP A 407 9.64 -15.18 -9.54
CA ASP A 407 8.62 -15.72 -10.44
C ASP A 407 7.29 -14.99 -10.28
N HIS A 408 6.84 -14.69 -9.05
CA HIS A 408 5.63 -13.92 -8.82
C HIS A 408 5.71 -12.49 -9.40
N MET A 409 6.90 -11.87 -9.34
CA MET A 409 7.12 -10.54 -9.93
C MET A 409 6.92 -10.57 -11.46
N PHE A 410 7.44 -11.59 -12.13
CA PHE A 410 7.32 -11.72 -13.58
C PHE A 410 5.91 -12.16 -14.01
N GLU A 411 5.27 -13.07 -13.25
CA GLU A 411 3.87 -13.43 -13.46
C GLU A 411 2.94 -12.20 -13.31
N ALA A 412 3.19 -11.36 -12.29
CA ALA A 412 2.44 -10.11 -12.12
C ALA A 412 2.67 -9.15 -13.30
N ALA A 413 3.91 -9.01 -13.79
CA ALA A 413 4.21 -8.18 -14.95
C ALA A 413 3.45 -8.65 -16.20
N GLU A 414 3.38 -9.95 -16.44
CA GLU A 414 2.61 -10.55 -17.53
C GLU A 414 1.11 -10.26 -17.40
N MET A 415 0.53 -10.53 -16.22
CA MET A 415 -0.88 -10.25 -15.93
C MET A 415 -1.22 -8.77 -16.07
N ILE A 416 -0.35 -7.87 -15.58
CA ILE A 416 -0.55 -6.42 -15.72
C ILE A 416 -0.48 -6.02 -17.19
N ALA A 417 0.50 -6.48 -17.97
CA ALA A 417 0.62 -6.16 -19.39
C ALA A 417 -0.64 -6.56 -20.17
N LEU A 418 -1.11 -7.79 -19.99
CA LEU A 418 -2.32 -8.29 -20.62
C LEU A 418 -3.56 -7.50 -20.14
N THR A 419 -3.61 -7.12 -18.87
CA THR A 419 -4.68 -6.30 -18.33
C THR A 419 -4.69 -4.91 -18.97
N LEU A 420 -3.54 -4.25 -19.14
CA LEU A 420 -3.43 -2.97 -19.83
C LEU A 420 -3.95 -3.06 -21.27
N ILE A 421 -3.57 -4.11 -22.00
CA ILE A 421 -3.99 -4.34 -23.38
C ILE A 421 -5.52 -4.45 -23.49
N HIS A 422 -6.13 -5.26 -22.63
CA HIS A 422 -7.58 -5.49 -22.65
C HIS A 422 -8.37 -4.33 -22.07
N TRP A 423 -7.82 -3.60 -21.09
CA TRP A 423 -8.46 -2.44 -20.50
C TRP A 423 -8.42 -1.22 -21.39
N CYS A 424 -7.23 -0.86 -21.86
CA CYS A 424 -7.02 0.33 -22.68
C CYS A 424 -7.49 0.15 -24.14
N GLY A 425 -7.59 -1.10 -24.59
CA GLY A 425 -7.96 -1.46 -25.96
C GLY A 425 -6.80 -1.26 -26.95
N LEU A 426 -6.75 -2.11 -27.97
CA LEU A 426 -5.75 -2.05 -29.04
C LEU A 426 -6.14 -1.02 -30.10
N ASP A 427 -5.14 -0.26 -30.59
CA ASP A 427 -5.27 0.60 -31.74
C ASP A 427 -4.81 -0.15 -33.00
N GLY A 428 -5.78 -0.51 -33.84
CA GLY A 428 -5.54 -1.27 -35.07
C GLY A 428 -5.68 -2.78 -34.94
N THR A 429 -5.80 -3.43 -36.09
CA THR A 429 -5.82 -4.88 -36.26
C THR A 429 -4.48 -5.42 -36.76
N GLU A 430 -3.38 -4.74 -36.43
CA GLU A 430 -2.07 -5.25 -36.87
C GLU A 430 -1.82 -6.61 -36.19
N VAL A 431 -1.94 -7.64 -37.04
CA VAL A 431 -1.55 -9.02 -36.70
C VAL A 431 -0.06 -8.98 -36.38
N LEU A 432 0.31 -9.27 -35.14
CA LEU A 432 1.69 -9.58 -34.79
C LEU A 432 2.08 -10.76 -35.69
N ASN A 433 3.02 -10.56 -36.60
CA ASN A 433 3.53 -11.63 -37.44
C ASN A 433 4.27 -12.63 -36.57
N ASP A 434 4.17 -13.92 -36.90
CA ASP A 434 4.81 -15.05 -36.15
C ASP A 434 6.35 -15.03 -36.18
N GLU A 435 6.98 -14.01 -36.76
CA GLU A 435 8.44 -13.86 -36.77
C GLU A 435 8.89 -13.06 -35.54
N PRO A 436 9.77 -13.65 -34.68
CA PRO A 436 10.42 -12.89 -33.62
C PRO A 436 11.27 -11.80 -34.25
N ALA A 437 11.20 -10.56 -33.72
CA ALA A 437 12.07 -9.47 -34.11
C ALA A 437 13.52 -9.97 -34.00
N SER A 438 14.22 -10.06 -35.13
CA SER A 438 15.62 -10.38 -35.18
C SER A 438 16.42 -9.21 -34.61
N GLU A 439 17.21 -9.52 -33.52
CA GLU A 439 18.34 -8.83 -32.89
C GLU A 439 18.41 -7.30 -32.94
#